data_99ff3b6fba5e08b3bc12df28b9b9b873
#
_entry.id   99ff3b6fba5e08b3bc12df28b9b9b873
#
_cell.length_a   1.000
_cell.length_b   1.000
_cell.length_c   1.000
_cell.angle_alpha   90.00
_cell.angle_beta   90.00
_cell.angle_gamma   90.00
#
_symmetry.space_group_name_H-M   'P 1'
#
loop_
_entity.id
_entity.type
_entity.pdbx_description
1 polymer ?
#
loop_
_entity_poly.entity_id
_entity_poly.type
_entity_poly.pdbx_seq_one_letter_code
_entity_poly.pdbx_strand_id
1 'polypeptide(L)'
;MQRIIRSHEIYIVKNRSRVSCQRNWWPILGLLVIISLVFFVPHNGWASNYNDQASQAKNRTLTVKLAKRDISDTANVRQSLKGFSHIGLFETYEGSKTCNECHLEQTHEVHSSLHYQWRGSAPYAVNLDEGGKLGTINDFCTYPDINFIAKFTNLDGEEVDGGCAVCHTGLGQKPTAEPTLSQLENIDCLICHSDSYKRKVAEVDGALRFVPAPEKMDVSLIEAITDIRRTPTKGSCVNCHSYAGGGCNNKRGDLEEAHRDPPKWFDVHMASKENGGAGLLCVDCHITASHRIAGRGTDMQATDLDVPVRCTNCHDNKPHDKRSIDKHTDRVDCSVCHIPVFAKIASTDMFRDFSQPAEILEETQLYEPYLERASNVIPEYKFFNGLSTFYKFATPAIAGNSGRVLMSGPVGDINDPIAKIFAFKHHLAIQAHDPDTGYLIPLKMGILFQTGNLDAAIKQGASELGWPLVNGYNFVPTERYMGIFHEVSPDDDALRCNDCHDGGNRLDFAALGYTPKAERDGKPLCSSCHKDRARKRSLFYKVHATHVKARNIECSECHSFTAATRN
;
A
#
# COMPACT_ATOMS: atom_id res chain seq x y z
N MET A 1 -5.40 34.86 10.08
CA MET A 1 -4.94 34.07 8.94
C MET A 1 -6.14 33.45 8.27
N GLN A 2 -6.54 33.97 7.12
CA GLN A 2 -7.83 33.67 6.49
C GLN A 2 -7.62 32.74 5.31
N ARG A 3 -8.34 31.60 5.34
CA ARG A 3 -8.97 30.84 4.26
C ARG A 3 -8.41 31.00 2.84
N ILE A 4 -7.68 29.98 2.38
CA ILE A 4 -7.76 29.49 1.01
C ILE A 4 -7.97 27.98 1.10
N ILE A 5 -9.19 27.59 1.40
CA ILE A 5 -9.70 26.25 1.11
C ILE A 5 -10.82 26.50 0.10
N ARG A 6 -10.53 26.27 -1.18
CA ARG A 6 -11.58 26.18 -2.19
C ARG A 6 -12.30 24.86 -2.02
N SER A 7 -13.52 24.97 -1.61
CA SER A 7 -14.65 24.07 -1.60
C SER A 7 -14.51 22.78 -2.44
N HIS A 8 -13.97 21.75 -1.85
CA HIS A 8 -14.56 20.42 -1.93
C HIS A 8 -15.06 20.15 -0.52
N GLU A 9 -16.38 20.01 -0.38
CA GLU A 9 -16.98 19.60 0.88
C GLU A 9 -16.50 18.18 1.17
N ILE A 10 -15.38 18.10 1.91
CA ILE A 10 -15.03 16.91 2.64
C ILE A 10 -16.08 16.84 3.74
N TYR A 11 -17.03 15.92 3.62
CA TYR A 11 -17.91 15.59 4.73
C TYR A 11 -17.03 14.98 5.83
N ILE A 12 -16.48 15.84 6.67
CA ILE A 12 -15.90 15.45 7.96
C ILE A 12 -17.10 15.04 8.81
N VAL A 13 -17.46 13.79 8.72
CA VAL A 13 -18.40 13.20 9.65
C VAL A 13 -17.64 13.03 10.95
N LYS A 14 -17.79 14.00 11.87
CA LYS A 14 -17.54 13.79 13.30
C LYS A 14 -18.57 12.79 13.83
N ASN A 15 -18.62 11.62 13.25
CA ASN A 15 -19.43 10.53 13.75
C ASN A 15 -18.48 9.53 14.41
N ARG A 16 -18.50 9.53 15.73
CA ARG A 16 -17.99 8.47 16.59
C ARG A 16 -18.82 7.19 16.38
N SER A 17 -18.86 6.68 15.17
CA SER A 17 -19.40 5.36 14.93
C SER A 17 -18.27 4.35 15.15
N ARG A 18 -18.37 3.63 16.24
CA ARG A 18 -17.53 2.51 16.63
C ARG A 18 -17.58 1.42 15.55
N VAL A 19 -16.72 1.50 14.55
CA VAL A 19 -16.30 0.32 13.81
C VAL A 19 -14.95 -0.05 14.41
N SER A 20 -15.00 -0.90 15.43
CA SER A 20 -13.83 -1.40 16.12
C SER A 20 -13.04 -2.29 15.18
N CYS A 21 -11.88 -1.84 14.79
CA CYS A 21 -10.82 -2.65 14.20
C CYS A 21 -10.11 -3.41 15.33
N GLN A 22 -10.88 -4.12 16.15
CA GLN A 22 -10.29 -4.94 17.21
C GLN A 22 -9.59 -6.13 16.57
N ARG A 23 -8.33 -6.34 16.90
CA ARG A 23 -7.69 -7.66 16.83
C ARG A 23 -8.58 -8.57 17.67
N ASN A 24 -9.50 -9.32 17.03
CA ASN A 24 -10.44 -10.17 17.74
C ASN A 24 -9.71 -11.25 18.53
N TRP A 25 -9.73 -11.11 19.84
CA TRP A 25 -9.26 -12.02 20.86
C TRP A 25 -10.45 -12.69 21.59
N TRP A 26 -11.58 -12.95 20.91
CA TRP A 26 -12.71 -13.61 21.55
C TRP A 26 -13.10 -14.88 20.81
N PRO A 27 -13.31 -16.00 21.55
CA PRO A 27 -13.70 -17.26 20.93
C PRO A 27 -15.17 -17.22 20.53
N ILE A 28 -15.44 -17.60 19.29
CA ILE A 28 -16.80 -17.92 18.85
C ILE A 28 -17.12 -19.32 19.35
N LEU A 29 -18.01 -19.40 20.32
CA LEU A 29 -18.66 -20.64 20.74
C LEU A 29 -19.55 -21.15 19.59
N GLY A 30 -19.32 -22.38 19.24
CA GLY A 30 -19.76 -23.02 18.05
C GLY A 30 -21.24 -23.36 17.93
N LEU A 31 -21.61 -23.67 16.71
CA LEU A 31 -22.62 -24.71 16.44
C LEU A 31 -22.21 -25.48 15.17
N LEU A 32 -21.95 -26.77 15.35
CA LEU A 32 -21.70 -27.76 14.31
C LEU A 32 -23.02 -28.05 13.55
N VAL A 33 -22.99 -27.97 12.24
CA VAL A 33 -23.82 -28.84 11.38
C VAL A 33 -22.96 -29.30 10.20
N ILE A 34 -22.78 -30.61 10.15
CA ILE A 34 -22.09 -31.35 9.09
C ILE A 34 -23.07 -31.60 7.95
N ILE A 35 -22.72 -31.26 6.73
CA ILE A 35 -23.19 -31.99 5.54
C ILE A 35 -22.08 -31.98 4.50
N SER A 36 -21.57 -33.16 4.19
CA SER A 36 -20.63 -33.45 3.11
C SER A 36 -21.38 -33.63 1.80
N LEU A 37 -20.92 -33.03 0.72
CA LEU A 37 -21.12 -33.58 -0.63
C LEU A 37 -19.99 -33.08 -1.56
N VAL A 38 -19.32 -34.07 -2.16
CA VAL A 38 -18.20 -33.96 -3.09
C VAL A 38 -18.75 -33.83 -4.51
N PHE A 39 -18.28 -32.85 -5.28
CA PHE A 39 -18.25 -32.96 -6.74
C PHE A 39 -16.98 -32.35 -7.32
N PHE A 40 -16.27 -33.17 -8.08
CA PHE A 40 -15.12 -32.83 -8.91
C PHE A 40 -15.58 -32.31 -10.26
N VAL A 41 -14.98 -31.20 -10.73
CA VAL A 41 -14.96 -30.83 -12.15
C VAL A 41 -13.58 -30.25 -12.48
N PRO A 42 -12.91 -30.73 -13.56
CA PRO A 42 -11.59 -30.24 -13.94
C PRO A 42 -11.67 -28.96 -14.78
N HIS A 43 -10.78 -28.00 -14.51
CA HIS A 43 -10.63 -26.81 -15.35
C HIS A 43 -9.33 -26.87 -16.15
N ASN A 44 -9.49 -26.77 -17.47
CA ASN A 44 -8.43 -26.65 -18.47
C ASN A 44 -7.87 -25.23 -18.51
N GLY A 45 -6.55 -25.15 -18.67
CA GLY A 45 -5.80 -23.90 -18.62
C GLY A 45 -5.89 -23.05 -19.91
N TRP A 46 -5.60 -21.77 -19.70
CA TRP A 46 -5.27 -20.82 -20.77
C TRP A 46 -3.95 -20.13 -20.41
N ALA A 47 -2.94 -20.34 -21.25
CA ALA A 47 -1.72 -19.55 -21.25
C ALA A 47 -1.73 -18.65 -22.48
N SER A 48 -1.71 -17.34 -22.31
CA SER A 48 -1.51 -16.41 -23.39
C SER A 48 -0.08 -15.86 -23.40
N ASN A 49 0.50 -15.85 -24.59
CA ASN A 49 1.84 -15.31 -24.89
C ASN A 49 1.87 -13.80 -24.69
N TYR A 50 2.88 -13.32 -23.97
CA TYR A 50 3.15 -11.91 -23.81
C TYR A 50 4.46 -11.54 -24.52
N ASN A 51 4.35 -10.76 -25.61
CA ASN A 51 5.44 -10.02 -26.19
C ASN A 51 5.19 -8.53 -25.94
N ASP A 52 6.01 -7.90 -25.13
CA ASP A 52 6.00 -6.45 -24.97
C ASP A 52 7.39 -5.89 -25.28
N GLN A 53 7.42 -5.01 -26.27
CA GLN A 53 8.58 -4.19 -26.60
C GLN A 53 8.48 -2.89 -25.82
N ALA A 54 9.14 -2.82 -24.68
CA ALA A 54 9.42 -1.56 -24.02
C ALA A 54 10.89 -1.20 -24.23
N SER A 55 11.10 -0.15 -24.99
CA SER A 55 12.39 0.40 -25.36
C SER A 55 13.19 0.93 -24.18
N GLN A 56 14.42 0.48 -24.09
CA GLN A 56 15.65 1.15 -23.67
C GLN A 56 15.61 2.08 -22.44
N ALA A 57 15.67 1.47 -21.26
CA ALA A 57 16.43 2.02 -20.16
C ALA A 57 17.65 1.11 -19.94
N LYS A 58 18.84 1.72 -19.84
CA LYS A 58 20.13 1.04 -19.86
C LYS A 58 20.26 -0.09 -18.85
N ASN A 59 20.36 -1.28 -19.37
CA ASN A 59 21.12 -2.46 -18.98
C ASN A 59 21.49 -2.71 -17.52
N ARG A 60 20.70 -3.58 -16.86
CA ARG A 60 21.14 -4.92 -16.45
C ARG A 60 19.91 -5.79 -16.25
N THR A 61 19.37 -6.28 -17.32
CA THR A 61 18.29 -7.27 -17.29
C THR A 61 18.91 -8.62 -16.93
N LEU A 62 18.74 -9.04 -15.70
CA LEU A 62 18.77 -10.47 -15.41
C LEU A 62 17.50 -11.05 -16.03
N THR A 63 17.63 -11.57 -17.23
CA THR A 63 16.55 -12.28 -17.90
C THR A 63 16.37 -13.60 -17.16
N VAL A 64 15.50 -13.62 -16.16
CA VAL A 64 14.96 -14.89 -15.66
C VAL A 64 14.09 -15.43 -16.78
N LYS A 65 14.65 -16.28 -17.61
CA LYS A 65 13.87 -17.16 -18.46
C LYS A 65 13.06 -18.03 -17.51
N LEU A 66 11.81 -17.67 -17.30
CA LEU A 66 10.82 -18.60 -16.80
C LEU A 66 10.71 -19.70 -17.86
N ALA A 67 11.53 -20.72 -17.75
CA ALA A 67 11.32 -21.94 -18.47
C ALA A 67 9.87 -22.37 -18.19
N LYS A 68 9.10 -22.58 -19.24
CA LYS A 68 7.81 -23.27 -19.17
C LYS A 68 8.08 -24.59 -18.44
N ARG A 69 7.93 -24.62 -17.13
CA ARG A 69 7.85 -25.86 -16.40
C ARG A 69 6.51 -26.46 -16.78
N ASP A 70 6.56 -27.61 -17.36
CA ASP A 70 5.40 -28.40 -17.71
C ASP A 70 4.54 -28.58 -16.45
N ILE A 71 3.26 -28.17 -16.53
CA ILE A 71 2.31 -28.22 -15.40
C ILE A 71 2.10 -29.66 -14.92
N SER A 72 2.46 -30.66 -15.75
CA SER A 72 2.46 -32.09 -15.38
C SER A 72 3.45 -32.40 -14.25
N ASP A 73 4.61 -31.74 -14.19
CA ASP A 73 5.60 -31.99 -13.13
C ASP A 73 5.18 -31.39 -11.78
N THR A 74 4.41 -30.31 -11.77
CA THR A 74 3.91 -29.75 -10.51
C THR A 74 2.83 -30.62 -9.85
N ALA A 75 2.07 -31.39 -10.62
CA ALA A 75 1.09 -32.32 -10.09
C ALA A 75 1.78 -33.53 -9.40
N ASN A 76 2.87 -34.03 -9.98
CA ASN A 76 3.64 -35.14 -9.39
C ASN A 76 4.43 -34.69 -8.15
N VAL A 77 4.99 -33.48 -8.13
CA VAL A 77 5.62 -32.89 -6.94
C VAL A 77 4.58 -32.62 -5.86
N ARG A 78 3.38 -32.15 -6.22
CA ARG A 78 2.26 -32.00 -5.26
C ARG A 78 1.79 -33.33 -4.70
N GLN A 79 1.88 -34.41 -5.46
CA GLN A 79 1.48 -35.75 -5.03
C GLN A 79 2.53 -36.41 -4.13
N SER A 80 3.82 -36.15 -4.34
CA SER A 80 4.90 -36.63 -3.46
C SER A 80 4.99 -35.84 -2.14
N LEU A 81 4.51 -34.60 -2.08
CA LEU A 81 4.46 -33.78 -0.87
C LEU A 81 3.14 -33.91 -0.09
N LYS A 82 2.16 -34.64 -0.59
CA LYS A 82 0.87 -34.94 0.07
C LYS A 82 0.97 -35.88 1.27
N GLY A 83 2.07 -35.95 1.93
CA GLY A 83 2.25 -36.79 3.11
C GLY A 83 3.27 -36.27 4.11
N PHE A 84 3.91 -35.15 3.83
CA PHE A 84 4.85 -34.56 4.79
C PHE A 84 4.09 -33.66 5.77
N SER A 85 3.88 -34.17 6.96
CA SER A 85 3.31 -33.47 8.10
C SER A 85 4.43 -33.17 9.09
N HIS A 86 4.41 -31.99 9.69
CA HIS A 86 5.30 -31.65 10.79
C HIS A 86 4.84 -32.25 12.13
N ILE A 87 3.69 -32.91 12.17
CA ILE A 87 3.15 -33.56 13.38
C ILE A 87 4.12 -34.62 13.87
N GLY A 88 4.53 -34.50 15.13
CA GLY A 88 5.44 -35.44 15.78
C GLY A 88 6.92 -35.27 15.45
N LEU A 89 7.30 -34.25 14.65
CA LEU A 89 8.72 -33.96 14.36
C LEU A 89 9.40 -33.12 15.46
N PHE A 90 8.64 -32.37 16.24
CA PHE A 90 9.19 -31.45 17.23
C PHE A 90 8.62 -31.74 18.61
N GLU A 91 9.51 -31.75 19.62
CA GLU A 91 9.15 -31.77 21.04
C GLU A 91 9.26 -30.36 21.64
N THR A 92 10.12 -29.53 21.04
CA THR A 92 10.39 -28.15 21.47
C THR A 92 10.48 -27.23 20.28
N TYR A 93 10.34 -25.92 20.53
CA TYR A 93 10.49 -24.87 19.52
C TYR A 93 11.49 -23.81 20.00
N GLU A 94 12.60 -23.69 19.27
CA GLU A 94 13.68 -22.72 19.53
C GLU A 94 13.72 -21.62 18.47
N GLY A 95 12.57 -21.14 18.02
CA GLY A 95 12.51 -20.16 16.94
C GLY A 95 12.89 -20.77 15.59
N SER A 96 13.39 -19.96 14.68
CA SER A 96 13.77 -20.43 13.33
C SER A 96 14.92 -21.41 13.32
N LYS A 97 15.69 -21.53 14.40
CA LYS A 97 16.70 -22.57 14.54
C LYS A 97 16.07 -23.96 14.31
N THR A 98 14.90 -24.21 14.88
CA THR A 98 14.14 -25.47 14.65
C THR A 98 13.80 -25.68 13.18
N CYS A 99 13.44 -24.63 12.45
CA CYS A 99 13.10 -24.71 11.03
C CYS A 99 14.33 -24.88 10.15
N ASN A 100 15.46 -24.26 10.52
CA ASN A 100 16.69 -24.21 9.72
C ASN A 100 17.35 -25.57 9.53
N GLU A 101 17.07 -26.54 10.40
CA GLU A 101 17.57 -27.91 10.24
C GLU A 101 17.15 -28.54 8.90
N CYS A 102 15.98 -28.14 8.38
CA CYS A 102 15.45 -28.64 7.11
C CYS A 102 15.23 -27.54 6.06
N HIS A 103 15.06 -26.27 6.47
CA HIS A 103 14.63 -25.14 5.62
C HIS A 103 15.67 -24.02 5.51
N LEU A 104 16.95 -24.32 5.62
CA LEU A 104 18.02 -23.33 5.60
C LEU A 104 18.04 -22.50 4.29
N GLU A 105 17.74 -23.12 3.15
CA GLU A 105 17.67 -22.40 1.86
C GLU A 105 16.55 -21.37 1.88
N GLN A 106 15.37 -21.73 2.34
CA GLN A 106 14.21 -20.84 2.46
C GLN A 106 14.50 -19.69 3.43
N THR A 107 15.25 -19.95 4.49
CA THR A 107 15.67 -18.91 5.44
C THR A 107 16.59 -17.89 4.79
N HIS A 108 17.54 -18.31 3.93
CA HIS A 108 18.34 -17.40 3.13
C HIS A 108 17.52 -16.58 2.15
N GLU A 109 16.50 -17.17 1.54
CA GLU A 109 15.57 -16.46 0.65
C GLU A 109 14.83 -15.36 1.41
N VAL A 110 14.26 -15.68 2.58
CA VAL A 110 13.57 -14.69 3.44
C VAL A 110 14.54 -13.62 3.93
N HIS A 111 15.76 -13.99 4.35
CA HIS A 111 16.77 -13.03 4.77
C HIS A 111 17.02 -11.94 3.72
N SER A 112 17.04 -12.31 2.45
CA SER A 112 17.26 -11.37 1.34
C SER A 112 16.01 -10.61 0.91
N SER A 113 14.82 -10.96 1.42
CA SER A 113 13.54 -10.35 1.05
C SER A 113 13.27 -9.03 1.77
N LEU A 114 12.39 -8.19 1.22
CA LEU A 114 12.00 -6.94 1.85
C LEU A 114 11.14 -7.12 3.11
N HIS A 115 10.52 -8.28 3.27
CA HIS A 115 9.78 -8.61 4.49
C HIS A 115 10.70 -8.75 5.69
N TYR A 116 11.97 -9.13 5.47
CA TYR A 116 12.99 -9.15 6.51
C TYR A 116 13.85 -7.88 6.49
N GLN A 117 14.39 -7.51 5.31
CA GLN A 117 15.21 -6.31 5.15
C GLN A 117 14.33 -5.05 5.06
N TRP A 118 14.67 -3.97 5.74
CA TRP A 118 14.02 -2.67 5.52
C TRP A 118 14.82 -1.74 4.62
N ARG A 119 16.06 -2.08 4.36
CA ARG A 119 16.98 -1.38 3.46
C ARG A 119 17.13 -2.18 2.20
N GLY A 120 17.36 -1.52 1.10
CA GLY A 120 17.59 -2.21 -0.15
C GLY A 120 17.39 -1.33 -1.36
N SER A 121 17.64 -1.90 -2.51
CA SER A 121 17.51 -1.23 -3.79
C SER A 121 16.07 -0.71 -4.00
N ALA A 122 15.95 0.52 -4.49
CA ALA A 122 14.69 1.15 -4.86
C ALA A 122 14.75 1.63 -6.32
N PRO A 123 14.77 0.73 -7.30
CA PRO A 123 15.04 1.04 -8.71
C PRO A 123 13.99 1.95 -9.36
N TYR A 124 12.82 2.07 -8.73
CA TYR A 124 11.72 2.93 -9.21
C TYR A 124 11.63 4.26 -8.47
N ALA A 125 12.61 4.58 -7.64
CA ALA A 125 12.77 5.87 -7.00
C ALA A 125 13.76 6.73 -7.80
N VAL A 126 13.29 7.83 -8.39
CA VAL A 126 14.11 8.64 -9.30
C VAL A 126 15.19 9.47 -8.61
N ASN A 127 15.10 9.65 -7.30
CA ASN A 127 15.97 10.50 -6.51
C ASN A 127 16.65 9.79 -5.33
N LEU A 128 16.66 8.47 -5.31
CA LEU A 128 17.43 7.67 -4.37
C LEU A 128 18.67 7.11 -5.08
N ASP A 129 19.81 7.16 -4.37
CA ASP A 129 21.07 6.62 -4.86
C ASP A 129 21.05 5.09 -4.99
N GLU A 130 22.08 4.48 -5.59
CA GLU A 130 22.20 3.03 -5.75
C GLU A 130 22.10 2.24 -4.42
N GLY A 131 22.42 2.86 -3.27
CA GLY A 131 22.16 2.30 -1.94
C GLY A 131 20.68 2.15 -1.59
N GLY A 132 19.81 2.73 -2.39
CA GLY A 132 18.37 2.54 -2.34
C GLY A 132 17.70 3.08 -1.08
N LYS A 133 16.66 2.37 -0.67
CA LYS A 133 15.87 2.69 0.52
C LYS A 133 16.68 2.42 1.79
N LEU A 134 16.98 3.46 2.55
CA LEU A 134 17.74 3.39 3.81
C LEU A 134 16.85 3.44 5.06
N GLY A 135 15.60 3.03 4.96
CA GLY A 135 14.65 3.21 6.05
C GLY A 135 14.29 4.68 6.20
N THR A 136 13.62 5.24 5.23
CA THR A 136 13.29 6.66 5.19
C THR A 136 12.38 7.08 6.33
N ILE A 137 12.57 8.32 6.81
CA ILE A 137 11.59 8.97 7.66
C ILE A 137 10.23 9.02 6.95
N ASN A 138 9.17 8.83 7.67
CA ASN A 138 7.81 8.99 7.16
C ASN A 138 6.91 9.64 8.20
N ASP A 139 5.78 10.10 7.73
CA ASP A 139 4.78 10.84 8.49
C ASP A 139 3.87 9.96 9.36
N PHE A 140 3.97 8.63 9.25
CA PHE A 140 3.18 7.69 10.05
C PHE A 140 3.99 7.02 11.17
N CYS A 141 5.05 6.33 10.79
CA CYS A 141 5.96 5.67 11.71
C CYS A 141 7.34 6.17 11.37
N THR A 142 7.92 6.94 12.18
CA THR A 142 9.17 7.66 11.92
C THR A 142 10.36 6.77 11.48
N TYR A 143 11.58 7.09 11.84
CA TYR A 143 12.76 6.41 11.35
C TYR A 143 12.97 5.05 12.03
N PRO A 144 13.15 3.93 11.29
CA PRO A 144 13.23 2.59 11.88
C PRO A 144 14.41 2.40 12.82
N ASP A 145 15.56 3.03 12.57
CA ASP A 145 16.76 2.80 13.39
C ASP A 145 16.56 3.20 14.86
N ILE A 146 15.71 4.16 15.14
CA ILE A 146 15.40 4.59 16.52
C ILE A 146 14.09 4.01 17.07
N ASN A 147 13.27 3.37 16.22
CA ASN A 147 11.95 2.85 16.59
C ASN A 147 11.75 1.37 16.21
N PHE A 148 12.82 0.55 16.22
CA PHE A 148 12.74 -0.79 15.63
C PHE A 148 11.88 -1.76 16.44
N ILE A 149 12.13 -1.89 17.74
CA ILE A 149 11.36 -2.75 18.64
C ILE A 149 11.12 -2.01 19.95
N ALA A 150 9.94 -2.16 20.49
CA ALA A 150 9.55 -1.55 21.77
C ALA A 150 8.49 -2.40 22.46
N LYS A 151 8.39 -2.19 23.77
CA LYS A 151 7.32 -2.68 24.61
C LYS A 151 6.78 -1.50 25.39
N PHE A 152 5.50 -1.26 25.28
CA PHE A 152 4.82 -0.14 25.94
C PHE A 152 3.92 -0.66 27.04
N THR A 153 3.64 0.19 28.02
CA THR A 153 2.53 0.00 28.94
C THR A 153 1.50 1.08 28.61
N ASN A 154 0.28 0.67 28.28
CA ASN A 154 -0.81 1.59 28.02
C ASN A 154 -1.40 2.16 29.33
N LEU A 155 -2.37 3.07 29.24
CA LEU A 155 -2.97 3.72 30.41
C LEU A 155 -3.77 2.75 31.30
N ASP A 156 -4.21 1.61 30.75
CA ASP A 156 -4.88 0.54 31.49
C ASP A 156 -3.89 -0.40 32.19
N GLY A 157 -2.58 -0.20 32.02
CA GLY A 157 -1.52 -1.03 32.57
C GLY A 157 -1.23 -2.30 31.77
N GLU A 158 -1.75 -2.42 30.55
CA GLU A 158 -1.51 -3.56 29.68
C GLU A 158 -0.22 -3.38 28.86
N GLU A 159 0.46 -4.49 28.61
CA GLU A 159 1.65 -4.51 27.75
C GLU A 159 1.26 -4.52 26.28
N VAL A 160 1.81 -3.60 25.50
CA VAL A 160 1.60 -3.44 24.06
C VAL A 160 2.93 -3.56 23.32
N ASP A 161 3.00 -4.48 22.37
CA ASP A 161 4.15 -4.65 21.50
C ASP A 161 4.21 -3.54 20.45
N GLY A 162 5.39 -2.95 20.20
CA GLY A 162 5.54 -1.83 19.31
C GLY A 162 6.81 -1.84 18.47
N GLY A 163 6.88 -0.87 17.58
CA GLY A 163 8.01 -0.68 16.69
C GLY A 163 7.88 -1.40 15.34
N CYS A 164 8.85 -1.16 14.46
CA CYS A 164 8.87 -1.71 13.10
C CYS A 164 8.92 -3.24 13.06
N ALA A 165 9.56 -3.86 14.06
CA ALA A 165 9.70 -5.30 14.20
C ALA A 165 8.36 -6.04 14.38
N VAL A 166 7.28 -5.35 14.75
CA VAL A 166 5.93 -5.96 14.82
C VAL A 166 5.50 -6.50 13.45
N CYS A 167 5.86 -5.79 12.36
CA CYS A 167 5.51 -6.15 10.98
C CYS A 167 6.68 -6.74 10.19
N HIS A 168 7.93 -6.44 10.54
CA HIS A 168 9.09 -7.09 9.92
C HIS A 168 9.24 -8.52 10.43
N THR A 169 9.57 -9.45 9.50
CA THR A 169 9.52 -10.91 9.76
C THR A 169 10.73 -11.42 10.56
N GLY A 170 11.07 -10.75 11.66
CA GLY A 170 12.15 -11.14 12.55
C GLY A 170 11.73 -11.23 14.00
N LEU A 171 12.55 -11.88 14.81
CA LEU A 171 12.37 -12.03 16.25
C LEU A 171 12.90 -10.81 17.05
N GLY A 172 13.09 -9.65 16.41
CA GLY A 172 13.38 -8.38 17.05
C GLY A 172 14.84 -7.91 16.96
N GLN A 173 15.77 -8.70 16.41
CA GLN A 173 17.08 -8.22 16.05
C GLN A 173 16.99 -7.40 14.75
N LYS A 174 17.70 -6.26 14.68
CA LYS A 174 17.74 -5.46 13.46
C LYS A 174 18.38 -6.26 12.32
N PRO A 175 17.76 -6.29 11.13
CA PRO A 175 18.34 -6.94 9.96
C PRO A 175 19.67 -6.34 9.54
N THR A 176 20.60 -7.20 9.15
CA THR A 176 21.87 -6.83 8.50
C THR A 176 21.95 -7.43 7.11
N ALA A 177 22.76 -6.86 6.24
CA ALA A 177 22.93 -7.36 4.87
C ALA A 177 23.58 -8.76 4.83
N GLU A 178 24.44 -9.07 5.79
CA GLU A 178 25.12 -10.35 5.87
C GLU A 178 24.25 -11.40 6.54
N PRO A 179 24.04 -12.58 5.92
CA PRO A 179 23.22 -13.66 6.46
C PRO A 179 24.02 -14.50 7.49
N THR A 180 24.42 -13.85 8.59
CA THR A 180 25.07 -14.57 9.70
C THR A 180 24.09 -15.56 10.33
N LEU A 181 24.60 -16.57 11.05
CA LEU A 181 23.77 -17.55 11.75
C LEU A 181 22.73 -16.85 12.66
N SER A 182 23.16 -15.84 13.42
CA SER A 182 22.25 -15.05 14.27
C SER A 182 21.16 -14.32 13.47
N GLN A 183 21.44 -13.86 12.26
CA GLN A 183 20.45 -13.23 11.39
C GLN A 183 19.47 -14.25 10.80
N LEU A 184 19.94 -15.44 10.44
CA LEU A 184 19.09 -16.52 9.95
C LEU A 184 18.18 -17.07 11.06
N GLU A 185 18.69 -17.21 12.27
CA GLU A 185 17.91 -17.62 13.45
C GLU A 185 16.95 -16.53 13.93
N ASN A 186 17.16 -15.26 13.55
CA ASN A 186 16.25 -14.15 13.86
C ASN A 186 15.00 -14.09 12.97
N ILE A 187 14.91 -14.85 11.90
CA ILE A 187 13.73 -14.86 11.02
C ILE A 187 12.57 -15.55 11.73
N ASP A 188 11.35 -15.06 11.55
CA ASP A 188 10.13 -15.67 12.08
C ASP A 188 9.25 -16.20 10.96
N CYS A 189 9.39 -17.50 10.65
CA CYS A 189 8.65 -18.16 9.59
C CYS A 189 7.14 -18.24 9.90
N LEU A 190 6.80 -18.41 11.19
CA LEU A 190 5.44 -18.68 11.62
C LEU A 190 4.51 -17.50 11.49
N ILE A 191 5.03 -16.27 11.49
CA ILE A 191 4.22 -15.06 11.30
C ILE A 191 3.45 -15.06 9.97
N CYS A 192 3.99 -15.76 8.95
CA CYS A 192 3.36 -15.94 7.65
C CYS A 192 2.70 -17.32 7.48
N HIS A 193 3.27 -18.36 8.08
CA HIS A 193 2.90 -19.73 7.79
C HIS A 193 1.97 -20.40 8.82
N SER A 194 1.72 -19.76 9.98
CA SER A 194 0.77 -20.28 10.98
C SER A 194 -0.23 -19.20 11.41
N ASP A 195 -1.51 -19.47 11.23
CA ASP A 195 -2.58 -18.57 11.70
C ASP A 195 -2.76 -18.64 13.24
N SER A 196 -2.42 -19.79 13.83
CA SER A 196 -2.58 -20.06 15.26
C SER A 196 -1.43 -19.50 16.10
N TYR A 197 -0.25 -19.30 15.50
CA TYR A 197 0.92 -18.77 16.20
C TYR A 197 0.73 -17.33 16.64
N LYS A 198 1.07 -17.06 17.91
CA LYS A 198 1.10 -15.71 18.49
C LYS A 198 2.44 -15.49 19.18
N ARG A 199 2.90 -14.24 19.14
CA ARG A 199 4.15 -13.81 19.76
C ARG A 199 3.96 -12.53 20.56
N LYS A 200 4.89 -12.24 21.44
CA LYS A 200 4.96 -11.00 22.22
C LYS A 200 6.40 -10.54 22.38
N VAL A 201 6.59 -9.27 22.70
CA VAL A 201 7.89 -8.73 23.05
C VAL A 201 8.22 -9.08 24.50
N ALA A 202 9.40 -9.63 24.72
CA ALA A 202 9.97 -9.90 26.04
C ALA A 202 11.43 -9.49 26.07
N GLU A 203 11.99 -9.30 27.27
CA GLU A 203 13.41 -9.13 27.47
C GLU A 203 14.09 -10.50 27.49
N VAL A 204 15.06 -10.71 26.62
CA VAL A 204 15.87 -11.93 26.50
C VAL A 204 17.33 -11.50 26.47
N ASP A 205 18.13 -11.94 27.43
CA ASP A 205 19.56 -11.62 27.54
C ASP A 205 19.85 -10.09 27.47
N GLY A 206 19.02 -9.29 28.14
CA GLY A 206 19.16 -7.84 28.21
C GLY A 206 18.74 -7.09 26.92
N ALA A 207 18.07 -7.76 25.99
CA ALA A 207 17.55 -7.14 24.78
C ALA A 207 16.07 -7.52 24.53
N LEU A 208 15.32 -6.59 23.94
CA LEU A 208 13.94 -6.88 23.52
C LEU A 208 13.93 -7.85 22.34
N ARG A 209 13.13 -8.90 22.44
CA ARG A 209 12.92 -9.93 21.42
C ARG A 209 11.46 -10.34 21.35
N PHE A 210 11.02 -10.79 20.17
CA PHE A 210 9.77 -11.53 20.07
C PHE A 210 9.99 -12.97 20.52
N VAL A 211 9.13 -13.42 21.40
CA VAL A 211 9.06 -14.81 21.86
C VAL A 211 7.64 -15.35 21.61
N PRO A 212 7.46 -16.68 21.50
CA PRO A 212 6.13 -17.26 21.47
C PRO A 212 5.29 -16.80 22.66
N ALA A 213 4.00 -16.61 22.46
CA ALA A 213 3.02 -16.23 23.47
C ALA A 213 1.92 -17.29 23.61
N PRO A 214 2.21 -18.47 24.22
CA PRO A 214 1.24 -19.56 24.33
C PRO A 214 -0.07 -19.15 25.01
N GLU A 215 -0.01 -18.22 25.95
CA GLU A 215 -1.19 -17.66 26.62
C GLU A 215 -2.12 -16.87 25.69
N LYS A 216 -1.66 -16.54 24.49
CA LYS A 216 -2.41 -15.85 23.44
C LYS A 216 -2.86 -16.78 22.30
N MET A 217 -2.63 -18.08 22.42
CA MET A 217 -2.97 -19.08 21.40
C MET A 217 -4.16 -19.92 21.87
N ASP A 218 -5.02 -20.29 20.92
CA ASP A 218 -6.13 -21.22 21.18
C ASP A 218 -5.70 -22.70 21.16
N VAL A 219 -4.46 -22.94 20.74
CA VAL A 219 -3.84 -24.28 20.64
C VAL A 219 -2.48 -24.28 21.33
N SER A 220 -1.92 -25.44 21.60
CA SER A 220 -0.55 -25.55 22.14
C SER A 220 0.48 -24.99 21.17
N LEU A 221 1.64 -24.56 21.69
CA LEU A 221 2.73 -24.08 20.83
C LEU A 221 3.15 -25.13 19.79
N ILE A 222 3.20 -26.41 20.19
CA ILE A 222 3.56 -27.52 19.29
C ILE A 222 2.53 -27.66 18.18
N GLU A 223 1.23 -27.57 18.48
CA GLU A 223 0.20 -27.57 17.43
C GLU A 223 0.35 -26.37 16.50
N ALA A 224 0.57 -25.16 17.01
CA ALA A 224 0.74 -23.95 16.21
C ALA A 224 1.94 -24.04 15.25
N ILE A 225 3.05 -24.70 15.64
CA ILE A 225 4.23 -24.87 14.77
C ILE A 225 4.11 -26.06 13.82
N THR A 226 3.16 -26.95 14.00
CA THR A 226 2.92 -28.11 13.13
C THR A 226 1.76 -27.91 12.17
N ASP A 227 0.77 -27.06 12.52
CA ASP A 227 -0.32 -26.63 11.63
C ASP A 227 0.14 -25.44 10.76
N ILE A 228 1.12 -25.69 9.93
CA ILE A 228 1.69 -24.70 9.03
C ILE A 228 1.18 -24.86 7.60
N ARG A 229 1.04 -23.73 6.92
CA ARG A 229 0.54 -23.66 5.54
C ARG A 229 1.63 -23.20 4.61
N ARG A 230 1.78 -23.89 3.48
CA ARG A 230 2.71 -23.48 2.42
C ARG A 230 2.35 -22.10 1.87
N THR A 231 1.07 -21.83 1.65
CA THR A 231 0.57 -20.55 1.15
C THR A 231 -0.03 -19.76 2.31
N PRO A 232 0.50 -18.58 2.61
CA PRO A 232 -0.08 -17.70 3.61
C PRO A 232 -1.54 -17.35 3.32
N THR A 233 -2.33 -17.17 4.36
CA THR A 233 -3.72 -16.75 4.24
C THR A 233 -3.83 -15.23 4.06
N LYS A 234 -5.02 -14.75 3.74
CA LYS A 234 -5.29 -13.29 3.79
C LYS A 234 -4.99 -12.74 5.19
N GLY A 235 -5.34 -13.51 6.23
CA GLY A 235 -5.07 -13.15 7.62
C GLY A 235 -3.60 -12.89 7.91
N SER A 236 -2.70 -13.74 7.43
CA SER A 236 -1.25 -13.56 7.61
C SER A 236 -0.77 -12.20 7.07
N CYS A 237 -1.27 -11.78 5.91
CA CYS A 237 -0.89 -10.50 5.28
C CYS A 237 -1.55 -9.31 5.99
N VAL A 238 -2.86 -9.40 6.24
CA VAL A 238 -3.67 -8.34 6.85
C VAL A 238 -3.20 -8.00 8.26
N ASN A 239 -2.69 -8.97 9.03
CA ASN A 239 -2.12 -8.74 10.36
C ASN A 239 -1.09 -7.58 10.41
N CYS A 240 -0.37 -7.35 9.33
CA CYS A 240 0.65 -6.29 9.23
C CYS A 240 0.19 -5.16 8.31
N HIS A 241 -0.33 -5.49 7.12
CA HIS A 241 -0.64 -4.49 6.10
C HIS A 241 -1.84 -3.60 6.45
N SER A 242 -2.84 -4.08 7.20
CA SER A 242 -3.94 -3.25 7.69
C SER A 242 -3.54 -2.32 8.84
N TYR A 243 -2.46 -2.62 9.57
CA TYR A 243 -2.00 -1.86 10.72
C TYR A 243 -0.76 -0.99 10.44
N ALA A 244 -0.32 -0.90 9.20
CA ALA A 244 0.77 -0.01 8.83
C ALA A 244 0.41 1.44 9.18
N GLY A 245 1.37 2.16 9.80
CA GLY A 245 1.16 3.55 10.23
C GLY A 245 0.70 3.70 11.68
N GLY A 246 0.74 2.62 12.48
CA GLY A 246 0.46 2.67 13.92
C GLY A 246 -1.00 2.46 14.29
N GLY A 247 -1.86 2.05 13.34
CA GLY A 247 -3.27 1.79 13.62
C GLY A 247 -3.99 1.22 12.41
N CYS A 248 -5.21 0.70 12.64
CA CYS A 248 -6.01 0.12 11.58
C CYS A 248 -6.26 1.12 10.46
N ASN A 249 -5.99 0.69 9.24
CA ASN A 249 -6.16 1.46 7.99
C ASN A 249 -5.46 2.84 7.97
N ASN A 250 -4.55 3.12 8.91
CA ASN A 250 -3.95 4.45 9.03
C ASN A 250 -3.21 4.84 7.76
N LYS A 251 -2.24 4.03 7.33
CA LYS A 251 -1.34 4.41 6.25
C LYS A 251 -1.98 4.29 4.88
N ARG A 252 -2.45 3.08 4.52
CA ARG A 252 -2.85 2.80 3.13
C ARG A 252 -4.20 3.40 2.77
N GLY A 253 -5.20 3.22 3.61
CA GLY A 253 -6.57 3.62 3.33
C GLY A 253 -7.36 2.61 2.49
N ASP A 254 -6.69 1.81 1.70
CA ASP A 254 -7.24 0.77 0.84
C ASP A 254 -6.83 -0.65 1.27
N LEU A 255 -6.30 -0.81 2.48
CA LEU A 255 -5.95 -2.09 3.09
C LEU A 255 -6.34 -2.08 4.56
N GLU A 256 -7.43 -2.71 4.89
CA GLU A 256 -8.01 -2.76 6.22
C GLU A 256 -8.37 -4.18 6.66
N GLU A 257 -8.79 -4.34 7.91
CA GLU A 257 -9.12 -5.63 8.52
C GLU A 257 -10.22 -6.39 7.77
N ALA A 258 -11.16 -5.67 7.16
CA ALA A 258 -12.24 -6.25 6.36
C ALA A 258 -11.74 -7.12 5.18
N HIS A 259 -10.49 -6.96 4.74
CA HIS A 259 -9.91 -7.80 3.68
C HIS A 259 -9.69 -9.26 4.08
N ARG A 260 -9.84 -9.63 5.36
CA ARG A 260 -9.80 -11.05 5.78
C ARG A 260 -10.92 -11.86 5.17
N ASP A 261 -12.14 -11.30 5.19
CA ASP A 261 -13.33 -11.89 4.59
C ASP A 261 -14.26 -10.79 4.09
N PRO A 262 -13.91 -10.13 2.98
CA PRO A 262 -14.65 -8.99 2.49
C PRO A 262 -15.97 -9.42 1.83
N PRO A 263 -17.04 -8.63 1.95
CA PRO A 263 -18.20 -8.78 1.09
C PRO A 263 -17.89 -8.29 -0.34
N LYS A 264 -18.64 -8.78 -1.33
CA LYS A 264 -18.43 -8.45 -2.76
C LYS A 264 -18.44 -6.94 -3.04
N TRP A 265 -19.32 -6.19 -2.39
CA TRP A 265 -19.42 -4.74 -2.59
C TRP A 265 -18.16 -3.98 -2.12
N PHE A 266 -17.41 -4.59 -1.20
CA PHE A 266 -16.18 -4.02 -0.69
C PHE A 266 -15.01 -4.29 -1.64
N ASP A 267 -14.79 -5.58 -2.01
CA ASP A 267 -13.75 -5.97 -2.97
C ASP A 267 -14.16 -7.24 -3.74
N VAL A 268 -14.34 -7.12 -5.05
CA VAL A 268 -14.83 -8.22 -5.90
C VAL A 268 -13.82 -9.36 -6.07
N HIS A 269 -12.52 -9.09 -5.94
CA HIS A 269 -11.48 -10.09 -6.13
C HIS A 269 -11.30 -10.93 -4.87
N MET A 270 -11.28 -10.29 -3.71
CA MET A 270 -10.97 -10.94 -2.44
C MET A 270 -12.20 -11.51 -1.73
N ALA A 271 -13.40 -11.03 -2.03
CA ALA A 271 -14.64 -11.64 -1.53
C ALA A 271 -14.68 -13.12 -1.90
N SER A 272 -15.14 -13.97 -0.98
CA SER A 272 -15.25 -15.41 -1.21
C SER A 272 -16.21 -15.72 -2.34
N LYS A 273 -16.11 -16.92 -2.92
CA LYS A 273 -17.05 -17.37 -3.97
C LYS A 273 -18.47 -17.47 -3.43
N GLU A 274 -18.62 -17.85 -2.18
CA GLU A 274 -19.90 -17.90 -1.47
C GLU A 274 -20.52 -16.51 -1.35
N ASN A 275 -19.69 -15.48 -1.18
CA ASN A 275 -20.09 -14.07 -1.14
C ASN A 275 -20.18 -13.46 -2.56
N GLY A 276 -20.08 -14.26 -3.61
CA GLY A 276 -20.20 -13.84 -5.01
C GLY A 276 -18.97 -13.11 -5.57
N GLY A 277 -17.83 -13.19 -4.91
CA GLY A 277 -16.54 -12.67 -5.37
C GLY A 277 -15.71 -13.73 -6.08
N ALA A 278 -14.46 -13.39 -6.41
CA ALA A 278 -13.52 -14.30 -7.07
C ALA A 278 -12.79 -15.25 -6.10
N GLY A 279 -12.75 -14.92 -4.80
CA GLY A 279 -12.10 -15.73 -3.75
C GLY A 279 -10.57 -15.71 -3.83
N LEU A 280 -9.96 -14.66 -4.42
CA LEU A 280 -8.53 -14.55 -4.58
C LEU A 280 -7.83 -14.27 -3.24
N LEU A 281 -6.62 -14.81 -3.11
CA LEU A 281 -5.68 -14.51 -2.03
C LEU A 281 -4.75 -13.36 -2.45
N CYS A 282 -4.08 -12.75 -1.47
CA CYS A 282 -3.10 -11.70 -1.75
C CYS A 282 -2.02 -12.15 -2.74
N VAL A 283 -1.56 -13.40 -2.59
CA VAL A 283 -0.50 -14.01 -3.42
C VAL A 283 -0.95 -14.39 -4.85
N ASP A 284 -2.23 -14.33 -5.16
CA ASP A 284 -2.72 -14.53 -6.54
C ASP A 284 -2.42 -13.31 -7.42
N CYS A 285 -2.38 -12.11 -6.82
CA CYS A 285 -1.94 -10.87 -7.47
C CYS A 285 -0.46 -10.58 -7.15
N HIS A 286 -0.06 -10.69 -5.89
CA HIS A 286 1.31 -10.50 -5.42
C HIS A 286 2.08 -11.83 -5.52
N ILE A 287 2.35 -12.27 -6.76
CA ILE A 287 3.04 -13.54 -7.01
C ILE A 287 4.36 -13.60 -6.25
N THR A 288 4.71 -14.80 -5.79
CA THR A 288 5.87 -15.03 -4.95
C THR A 288 6.82 -16.03 -5.60
N ALA A 289 8.10 -15.70 -5.62
CA ALA A 289 9.18 -16.59 -6.03
C ALA A 289 10.34 -16.50 -5.04
N SER A 290 10.77 -17.63 -4.49
CA SER A 290 11.86 -17.69 -3.49
C SER A 290 11.69 -16.68 -2.36
N HIS A 291 10.51 -16.64 -1.75
CA HIS A 291 10.09 -15.69 -0.68
C HIS A 291 10.18 -14.20 -1.06
N ARG A 292 10.42 -13.88 -2.32
CA ARG A 292 10.30 -12.54 -2.86
C ARG A 292 8.91 -12.32 -3.43
N ILE A 293 8.26 -11.24 -3.05
CA ILE A 293 6.87 -10.96 -3.35
C ILE A 293 6.79 -9.81 -4.36
N ALA A 294 6.04 -10.01 -5.44
CA ALA A 294 5.79 -8.99 -6.45
C ALA A 294 4.97 -7.83 -5.86
N GLY A 295 5.29 -6.62 -6.28
CA GLY A 295 4.53 -5.43 -5.90
C GLY A 295 5.30 -4.18 -6.24
N ARG A 296 4.61 -3.24 -6.89
CA ARG A 296 5.15 -1.93 -7.20
C ARG A 296 4.10 -0.89 -6.90
N GLY A 297 4.36 -0.08 -5.90
CA GLY A 297 3.52 1.04 -5.54
C GLY A 297 4.26 2.37 -5.65
N THR A 298 3.53 3.46 -5.44
CA THR A 298 4.09 4.80 -5.31
C THR A 298 4.62 5.09 -3.90
N ASP A 299 4.43 4.16 -2.97
CA ASP A 299 4.84 4.34 -1.58
C ASP A 299 6.12 3.56 -1.28
N MET A 300 7.25 4.05 -1.78
CA MET A 300 8.57 3.73 -1.28
C MET A 300 8.95 2.24 -1.21
N GLN A 301 8.25 1.36 -1.85
CA GLN A 301 8.64 -0.03 -1.79
C GLN A 301 9.79 -0.27 -2.77
N ALA A 302 10.94 -0.66 -2.24
CA ALA A 302 11.84 -1.44 -3.03
C ALA A 302 11.03 -2.62 -3.60
N THR A 303 11.26 -3.00 -4.83
CA THR A 303 10.64 -4.22 -5.33
C THR A 303 11.42 -5.41 -4.84
N ASP A 304 10.73 -6.36 -4.29
CA ASP A 304 11.31 -7.63 -3.89
C ASP A 304 11.46 -8.55 -5.12
N LEU A 305 10.38 -8.69 -5.86
CA LEU A 305 10.35 -9.36 -7.16
C LEU A 305 9.98 -8.31 -8.21
N ASP A 306 10.84 -8.13 -9.22
CA ASP A 306 10.65 -7.11 -10.27
C ASP A 306 9.55 -7.49 -11.26
N VAL A 307 8.35 -7.67 -10.73
CA VAL A 307 7.13 -7.93 -11.48
C VAL A 307 6.06 -6.98 -10.97
N PRO A 308 5.61 -6.02 -11.79
CA PRO A 308 4.55 -5.11 -11.37
C PRO A 308 3.22 -5.84 -11.29
N VAL A 309 2.47 -5.60 -10.22
CA VAL A 309 1.07 -6.03 -10.10
C VAL A 309 0.20 -5.03 -10.88
N ARG A 310 -0.52 -5.54 -11.87
CA ARG A 310 -1.40 -4.74 -12.73
C ARG A 310 -2.70 -5.49 -12.99
N CYS A 311 -3.78 -4.76 -13.17
CA CYS A 311 -5.07 -5.35 -13.58
C CYS A 311 -4.93 -6.16 -14.87
N THR A 312 -4.10 -5.70 -15.78
CA THR A 312 -3.83 -6.34 -17.07
C THR A 312 -2.97 -7.61 -17.01
N ASN A 313 -2.55 -8.04 -15.81
CA ASN A 313 -1.95 -9.37 -15.66
C ASN A 313 -3.00 -10.49 -15.79
N CYS A 314 -4.28 -10.16 -15.57
CA CYS A 314 -5.41 -11.08 -15.66
C CYS A 314 -6.49 -10.59 -16.65
N HIS A 315 -6.67 -9.28 -16.78
CA HIS A 315 -7.67 -8.68 -17.68
C HIS A 315 -7.03 -8.19 -18.98
N ASP A 316 -7.80 -8.20 -20.05
CA ASP A 316 -7.36 -7.62 -21.33
C ASP A 316 -7.08 -6.12 -21.18
N ASN A 317 -6.19 -5.59 -22.02
CA ASN A 317 -5.89 -4.16 -22.05
C ASN A 317 -7.11 -3.28 -22.45
N LYS A 318 -8.09 -3.88 -23.11
CA LYS A 318 -9.33 -3.24 -23.57
C LYS A 318 -10.52 -4.14 -23.24
N PRO A 319 -10.85 -4.28 -21.93
CA PRO A 319 -11.80 -5.29 -21.44
C PRO A 319 -13.26 -4.91 -21.65
N HIS A 320 -13.55 -3.68 -22.08
CA HIS A 320 -14.92 -3.21 -22.23
C HIS A 320 -15.38 -3.39 -23.70
N ASP A 321 -16.54 -3.92 -23.93
CA ASP A 321 -17.16 -4.01 -25.26
C ASP A 321 -17.59 -2.65 -25.84
N LYS A 322 -16.96 -1.58 -25.34
CA LYS A 322 -17.28 -0.20 -25.68
C LYS A 322 -16.00 0.57 -26.02
N ARG A 323 -15.75 0.74 -27.31
CA ARG A 323 -14.57 1.46 -27.81
C ARG A 323 -14.31 2.82 -27.13
N SER A 324 -15.37 3.56 -26.76
CA SER A 324 -15.23 4.85 -26.08
C SER A 324 -14.64 4.72 -24.67
N ILE A 325 -14.90 3.61 -23.98
CA ILE A 325 -14.33 3.33 -22.66
C ILE A 325 -12.91 2.79 -22.83
N ASP A 326 -12.68 1.89 -23.77
CA ASP A 326 -11.36 1.33 -24.05
C ASP A 326 -10.32 2.37 -24.48
N LYS A 327 -10.75 3.50 -25.06
CA LYS A 327 -9.84 4.63 -25.31
C LYS A 327 -9.32 5.30 -24.04
N HIS A 328 -10.05 5.20 -22.92
CA HIS A 328 -9.55 5.75 -21.65
C HIS A 328 -8.41 4.92 -21.09
N THR A 329 -8.39 3.60 -21.33
CA THR A 329 -7.35 2.71 -20.77
C THR A 329 -5.94 3.05 -21.25
N ASP A 330 -5.78 3.82 -22.32
CA ASP A 330 -4.48 4.28 -22.78
C ASP A 330 -3.89 5.39 -21.86
N ARG A 331 -4.75 6.17 -21.18
CA ARG A 331 -4.32 7.32 -20.34
C ARG A 331 -4.89 7.34 -18.92
N VAL A 332 -5.84 6.47 -18.61
CA VAL A 332 -6.49 6.35 -17.32
C VAL A 332 -6.35 4.93 -16.82
N ASP A 333 -5.84 4.76 -15.62
CA ASP A 333 -5.73 3.45 -14.99
C ASP A 333 -7.10 2.92 -14.56
N CYS A 334 -7.21 1.62 -14.51
CA CYS A 334 -8.46 0.94 -14.14
C CYS A 334 -8.95 1.33 -12.74
N SER A 335 -8.03 1.58 -11.80
CA SER A 335 -8.32 1.98 -10.43
C SER A 335 -9.13 3.28 -10.35
N VAL A 336 -8.97 4.20 -11.32
CA VAL A 336 -9.72 5.47 -11.34
C VAL A 336 -11.23 5.25 -11.40
N CYS A 337 -11.68 4.29 -12.22
CA CYS A 337 -13.11 4.01 -12.40
C CYS A 337 -13.62 2.93 -11.44
N HIS A 338 -12.81 1.90 -11.20
CA HIS A 338 -13.22 0.71 -10.45
C HIS A 338 -12.99 0.81 -8.95
N ILE A 339 -12.33 1.87 -8.47
CA ILE A 339 -12.20 2.20 -7.04
C ILE A 339 -12.70 3.64 -6.82
N PRO A 340 -14.03 3.86 -6.89
CA PRO A 340 -14.60 5.21 -6.81
C PRO A 340 -14.41 5.88 -5.45
N VAL A 341 -14.30 5.09 -4.40
CA VAL A 341 -13.99 5.52 -3.04
C VAL A 341 -13.12 4.46 -2.36
N PHE A 342 -12.34 4.85 -1.38
CA PHE A 342 -11.54 3.97 -0.53
C PHE A 342 -11.83 4.22 0.95
N ALA A 343 -11.26 3.41 1.85
CA ALA A 343 -11.59 3.40 3.28
C ALA A 343 -13.09 3.17 3.49
N LYS A 344 -13.61 2.12 2.86
CA LYS A 344 -15.07 1.88 2.78
C LYS A 344 -15.67 1.45 4.11
N ILE A 345 -14.91 0.78 4.97
CA ILE A 345 -15.37 0.29 6.28
C ILE A 345 -14.62 1.00 7.39
N ALA A 346 -13.30 0.81 7.50
CA ALA A 346 -12.50 1.50 8.49
C ALA A 346 -12.05 2.87 7.99
N SER A 347 -12.14 3.89 8.85
CA SER A 347 -11.60 5.21 8.54
C SER A 347 -10.08 5.18 8.40
N THR A 348 -9.54 6.03 7.54
CA THR A 348 -8.10 6.18 7.32
C THR A 348 -7.61 7.53 7.78
N ASP A 349 -6.35 7.60 8.22
CA ASP A 349 -5.67 8.84 8.60
C ASP A 349 -5.42 9.71 7.35
N MET A 350 -6.00 10.90 7.32
CA MET A 350 -5.87 11.85 6.22
C MET A 350 -4.99 13.05 6.57
N PHE A 351 -4.92 13.39 7.86
CA PHE A 351 -4.09 14.48 8.35
C PHE A 351 -3.53 14.13 9.72
N ARG A 352 -2.23 14.37 9.91
CA ARG A 352 -1.52 14.15 11.17
C ARG A 352 -0.73 15.38 11.56
N ASP A 353 -0.92 15.88 12.80
CA ASP A 353 -0.27 17.10 13.25
C ASP A 353 0.54 16.89 14.53
N PHE A 354 1.85 16.86 14.37
CA PHE A 354 2.78 16.74 15.49
C PHE A 354 3.06 18.08 16.21
N SER A 355 2.46 19.17 15.78
CA SER A 355 2.54 20.47 16.49
C SER A 355 1.44 20.66 17.52
N GLN A 356 0.41 19.80 17.50
CA GLN A 356 -0.70 19.79 18.44
C GLN A 356 -0.42 18.86 19.61
N PRO A 357 -1.08 19.06 20.76
CA PRO A 357 -1.04 18.08 21.85
C PRO A 357 -1.45 16.69 21.39
N ALA A 358 -0.75 15.69 21.93
CA ALA A 358 -1.13 14.29 21.69
C ALA A 358 -2.48 13.98 22.37
N GLU A 359 -3.24 13.11 21.72
CA GLU A 359 -4.54 12.63 22.18
C GLU A 359 -4.45 11.15 22.58
N ILE A 360 -5.37 10.70 23.43
CA ILE A 360 -5.45 9.28 23.81
C ILE A 360 -6.32 8.56 22.79
N LEU A 361 -5.78 7.51 22.18
CA LEU A 361 -6.55 6.61 21.33
C LEU A 361 -7.33 5.61 22.21
N GLU A 362 -8.67 5.67 22.14
CA GLU A 362 -9.55 4.84 22.97
C GLU A 362 -9.31 3.32 22.79
N GLU A 363 -8.95 2.88 21.58
CA GLU A 363 -8.77 1.47 21.24
C GLU A 363 -7.51 0.85 21.84
N THR A 364 -6.44 1.62 22.01
CA THR A 364 -5.15 1.13 22.51
C THR A 364 -4.78 1.66 23.87
N GLN A 365 -5.47 2.72 24.32
CA GLN A 365 -5.12 3.48 25.52
C GLN A 365 -3.65 3.98 25.50
N LEU A 366 -3.15 4.30 24.31
CA LEU A 366 -1.86 4.95 24.08
C LEU A 366 -2.08 6.37 23.57
N TYR A 367 -1.10 7.23 23.74
CA TYR A 367 -1.13 8.57 23.14
C TYR A 367 -0.80 8.50 21.65
N GLU A 368 -1.51 9.26 20.85
CA GLU A 368 -1.23 9.47 19.42
C GLU A 368 -1.08 10.98 19.13
N PRO A 369 -0.39 11.37 18.04
CA PRO A 369 -0.45 12.75 17.57
C PRO A 369 -1.89 13.09 17.16
N TYR A 370 -2.21 14.37 17.10
CA TYR A 370 -3.51 14.81 16.56
C TYR A 370 -3.76 14.23 15.17
N LEU A 371 -4.92 13.61 14.96
CA LEU A 371 -5.30 12.90 13.73
C LEU A 371 -6.66 13.35 13.22
N GLU A 372 -6.78 13.56 11.91
CA GLU A 372 -8.08 13.65 11.24
C GLU A 372 -8.26 12.42 10.35
N ARG A 373 -9.34 11.69 10.56
CA ARG A 373 -9.68 10.46 9.85
C ARG A 373 -10.91 10.64 8.98
N ALA A 374 -10.97 9.93 7.86
CA ALA A 374 -12.13 9.92 6.97
C ALA A 374 -12.42 8.51 6.44
N SER A 375 -13.68 8.26 6.10
CA SER A 375 -14.15 7.03 5.43
C SER A 375 -14.82 7.39 4.11
N ASN A 376 -14.92 6.44 3.20
CA ASN A 376 -15.49 6.63 1.86
C ASN A 376 -14.87 7.82 1.12
N VAL A 377 -13.54 7.88 1.19
CA VAL A 377 -12.77 9.00 0.65
C VAL A 377 -12.70 8.93 -0.86
N ILE A 378 -12.95 10.04 -1.52
CA ILE A 378 -12.74 10.19 -2.95
C ILE A 378 -11.22 10.32 -3.19
N PRO A 379 -10.61 9.47 -4.05
CA PRO A 379 -9.19 9.60 -4.37
C PRO A 379 -8.84 10.93 -5.03
N GLU A 380 -7.61 11.39 -4.83
CA GLU A 380 -6.98 12.35 -5.73
C GLU A 380 -6.39 11.67 -6.96
N TYR A 381 -6.28 12.41 -8.06
CA TYR A 381 -5.87 11.85 -9.34
C TYR A 381 -4.63 12.56 -9.86
N LYS A 382 -3.59 11.78 -10.15
CA LYS A 382 -2.33 12.28 -10.71
C LYS A 382 -1.81 11.35 -11.80
N PHE A 383 -0.98 11.89 -12.67
CA PHE A 383 -0.22 11.06 -13.61
C PHE A 383 0.84 10.26 -12.86
N PHE A 384 1.00 9.00 -13.28
CA PHE A 384 2.01 8.09 -12.76
C PHE A 384 2.54 7.20 -13.89
N ASN A 385 3.85 7.13 -14.03
CA ASN A 385 4.55 6.34 -15.04
C ASN A 385 5.22 5.08 -14.48
N GLY A 386 5.00 4.77 -13.19
CA GLY A 386 5.65 3.67 -12.49
C GLY A 386 6.89 4.09 -11.72
N LEU A 387 7.28 5.36 -11.79
CA LEU A 387 8.39 5.92 -11.00
C LEU A 387 7.86 6.84 -9.91
N SER A 388 8.60 6.94 -8.82
CA SER A 388 8.24 7.78 -7.67
C SER A 388 9.41 8.62 -7.20
N THR A 389 9.11 9.71 -6.51
CA THR A 389 10.10 10.55 -5.85
C THR A 389 9.86 10.55 -4.34
N PHE A 390 10.91 10.82 -3.54
CA PHE A 390 10.87 10.66 -2.09
C PHE A 390 11.65 11.75 -1.36
N TYR A 391 11.25 12.03 -0.12
CA TYR A 391 12.09 12.73 0.82
C TYR A 391 13.24 11.80 1.25
N LYS A 392 14.47 12.24 0.99
CA LYS A 392 15.67 11.50 1.40
C LYS A 392 16.01 11.85 2.85
N PHE A 393 16.21 10.83 3.68
CA PHE A 393 16.60 11.02 5.09
C PHE A 393 17.88 11.86 5.23
N ALA A 394 17.90 12.74 6.24
CA ALA A 394 19.00 13.68 6.51
C ALA A 394 19.36 14.58 5.31
N THR A 395 18.33 15.06 4.61
CA THR A 395 18.48 16.13 3.60
C THR A 395 17.51 17.28 3.91
N PRO A 396 17.78 18.49 3.41
CA PRO A 396 16.89 19.62 3.62
C PRO A 396 15.46 19.36 3.13
N ALA A 397 14.49 19.68 3.98
CA ALA A 397 13.06 19.55 3.72
C ALA A 397 12.56 20.75 2.92
N ILE A 398 12.69 20.68 1.60
CA ILE A 398 12.34 21.78 0.71
C ILE A 398 10.89 21.63 0.28
N ALA A 399 10.09 22.66 0.53
CA ALA A 399 8.70 22.70 0.10
C ALA A 399 8.60 22.82 -1.43
N GLY A 400 7.70 22.03 -2.01
CA GLY A 400 7.37 22.09 -3.43
C GLY A 400 6.37 23.22 -3.76
N ASN A 401 5.81 23.17 -4.96
CA ASN A 401 4.82 24.16 -5.44
C ASN A 401 3.53 24.20 -4.60
N SER A 402 3.21 23.13 -3.87
CA SER A 402 2.10 23.06 -2.91
C SER A 402 2.36 23.84 -1.61
N GLY A 403 3.59 24.32 -1.40
CA GLY A 403 4.05 24.87 -0.12
C GLY A 403 4.32 23.80 0.94
N ARG A 404 4.35 22.50 0.54
CA ARG A 404 4.57 21.34 1.40
C ARG A 404 5.80 20.56 0.96
N VAL A 405 6.44 19.88 1.92
CA VAL A 405 7.53 18.96 1.63
C VAL A 405 6.93 17.64 1.15
N LEU A 406 7.32 17.21 -0.04
CA LEU A 406 6.84 15.94 -0.60
C LEU A 406 7.57 14.75 0.02
N MET A 407 6.87 13.98 0.85
CA MET A 407 7.40 12.76 1.48
C MET A 407 7.52 11.61 0.49
N SER A 408 6.51 11.41 -0.34
CA SER A 408 6.56 10.55 -1.52
C SER A 408 5.44 10.92 -2.49
N GLY A 409 5.71 10.74 -3.79
CA GLY A 409 4.70 11.01 -4.81
C GLY A 409 5.02 10.39 -6.16
N PRO A 410 4.01 10.31 -7.04
CA PRO A 410 4.17 9.75 -8.38
C PRO A 410 4.99 10.69 -9.28
N VAL A 411 5.70 10.09 -10.22
CA VAL A 411 6.35 10.79 -11.34
C VAL A 411 5.52 10.58 -12.60
N GLY A 412 5.40 11.62 -13.38
CA GLY A 412 4.69 11.66 -14.65
C GLY A 412 3.83 12.90 -14.79
N ASP A 413 3.57 13.27 -16.03
CA ASP A 413 2.69 14.38 -16.39
C ASP A 413 1.94 14.08 -17.71
N ILE A 414 1.20 15.05 -18.18
CA ILE A 414 0.42 14.92 -19.42
C ILE A 414 1.29 14.69 -20.66
N ASN A 415 2.55 15.11 -20.66
CA ASN A 415 3.48 14.96 -21.77
C ASN A 415 4.21 13.62 -21.75
N ASP A 416 4.19 12.92 -20.61
CA ASP A 416 4.78 11.60 -20.48
C ASP A 416 3.91 10.56 -21.19
N PRO A 417 4.38 9.94 -22.29
CA PRO A 417 3.56 9.03 -23.10
C PRO A 417 3.20 7.73 -22.40
N ILE A 418 3.95 7.31 -21.39
CA ILE A 418 3.69 6.09 -20.63
C ILE A 418 2.91 6.34 -19.35
N ALA A 419 2.81 7.59 -18.90
CA ALA A 419 2.06 7.92 -17.71
C ALA A 419 0.55 7.83 -17.94
N LYS A 420 -0.14 7.27 -16.94
CA LYS A 420 -1.60 7.26 -16.87
C LYS A 420 -2.05 8.03 -15.63
N ILE A 421 -3.30 8.44 -15.61
CA ILE A 421 -3.95 8.99 -14.43
C ILE A 421 -4.28 7.82 -13.50
N PHE A 422 -3.81 7.89 -12.26
CA PHE A 422 -4.08 6.91 -11.20
C PHE A 422 -4.82 7.56 -10.04
N ALA A 423 -5.45 6.72 -9.23
CA ALA A 423 -6.10 7.11 -7.98
C ALA A 423 -5.10 7.08 -6.82
N PHE A 424 -5.10 8.12 -5.98
CA PHE A 424 -4.21 8.26 -4.83
C PHE A 424 -4.96 8.68 -3.57
N LYS A 425 -4.52 8.16 -2.44
CA LYS A 425 -4.72 8.80 -1.15
C LYS A 425 -3.72 9.95 -1.04
N HIS A 426 -4.19 11.16 -0.76
CA HIS A 426 -3.35 12.30 -0.43
C HIS A 426 -3.35 12.50 1.09
N HIS A 427 -2.26 12.15 1.74
CA HIS A 427 -2.05 12.32 3.16
C HIS A 427 -1.28 13.60 3.43
N LEU A 428 -1.74 14.37 4.40
CA LEU A 428 -1.12 15.61 4.84
C LEU A 428 -0.57 15.45 6.27
N ALA A 429 0.55 16.11 6.57
CA ALA A 429 1.04 16.15 7.94
C ALA A 429 1.75 17.48 8.25
N ILE A 430 1.92 17.73 9.56
CA ILE A 430 2.80 18.76 10.11
C ILE A 430 3.86 18.03 10.90
N GLN A 431 5.11 18.15 10.51
CA GLN A 431 6.22 17.38 11.08
C GLN A 431 7.28 18.27 11.71
N ALA A 432 7.97 17.73 12.72
CA ALA A 432 9.10 18.41 13.38
C ALA A 432 10.28 18.58 12.42
N HIS A 433 10.91 19.74 12.48
CA HIS A 433 11.95 20.18 11.57
C HIS A 433 13.05 20.93 12.33
N ASP A 434 14.30 20.61 12.04
CA ASP A 434 15.47 21.31 12.55
C ASP A 434 15.77 22.53 11.66
N PRO A 435 15.66 23.76 12.15
CA PRO A 435 15.92 24.95 11.35
C PRO A 435 17.40 25.12 10.98
N ASP A 436 18.34 24.50 11.72
CA ASP A 436 19.77 24.63 11.48
C ASP A 436 20.24 23.78 10.30
N THR A 437 19.78 22.54 10.23
CA THR A 437 20.13 21.61 9.15
C THR A 437 19.12 21.59 8.01
N GLY A 438 17.92 22.05 8.29
CA GLY A 438 16.77 21.91 7.39
C GLY A 438 16.17 20.49 7.35
N TYR A 439 16.52 19.59 8.27
CA TYR A 439 16.09 18.20 8.23
C TYR A 439 14.78 17.98 8.99
N LEU A 440 13.97 17.04 8.51
CA LEU A 440 12.86 16.52 9.30
C LEU A 440 13.40 15.67 10.45
N ILE A 441 12.90 15.91 11.65
CA ILE A 441 13.34 15.23 12.87
C ILE A 441 12.45 13.98 13.09
N PRO A 442 13.02 12.76 13.09
CA PRO A 442 12.27 11.58 13.47
C PRO A 442 12.06 11.52 14.98
N LEU A 443 10.84 11.26 15.41
CA LEU A 443 10.46 11.18 16.81
C LEU A 443 10.80 9.82 17.42
N LYS A 444 11.13 9.80 18.71
CA LYS A 444 11.12 8.57 19.52
C LYS A 444 9.69 8.22 19.89
N MET A 445 9.02 7.48 19.01
CA MET A 445 7.57 7.21 19.11
C MET A 445 7.17 6.52 20.43
N GLY A 446 8.05 5.70 21.00
CA GLY A 446 7.79 5.07 22.28
C GLY A 446 7.55 6.05 23.43
N ILE A 447 8.24 7.19 23.43
CA ILE A 447 8.01 8.27 24.41
C ILE A 447 6.63 8.89 24.17
N LEU A 448 6.32 9.21 22.90
CA LEU A 448 5.02 9.77 22.58
C LEU A 448 3.88 8.84 23.01
N PHE A 449 3.92 7.58 22.60
CA PHE A 449 2.85 6.61 22.86
C PHE A 449 2.59 6.38 24.37
N GLN A 450 3.63 6.41 25.19
CA GLN A 450 3.49 6.19 26.64
C GLN A 450 3.16 7.45 27.43
N THR A 451 3.64 8.62 27.00
CA THR A 451 3.60 9.83 27.85
C THR A 451 2.83 10.98 27.25
N GLY A 452 2.51 10.95 25.96
CA GLY A 452 1.96 12.09 25.23
C GLY A 452 2.92 13.27 25.05
N ASN A 453 4.18 13.14 25.51
CA ASN A 453 5.15 14.23 25.50
C ASN A 453 5.88 14.33 24.14
N LEU A 454 5.34 15.13 23.25
CA LEU A 454 5.92 15.37 21.90
C LEU A 454 7.29 16.03 21.96
N ASP A 455 7.50 16.99 22.86
CA ASP A 455 8.79 17.68 23.01
C ASP A 455 9.90 16.69 23.40
N ALA A 456 9.64 15.84 24.39
CA ALA A 456 10.57 14.79 24.79
C ALA A 456 10.82 13.78 23.65
N ALA A 457 9.79 13.39 22.90
CA ALA A 457 9.90 12.46 21.79
C ALA A 457 10.76 13.04 20.63
N ILE A 458 10.59 14.33 20.31
CA ILE A 458 11.36 15.04 19.29
C ILE A 458 12.83 15.14 19.72
N LYS A 459 13.10 15.65 20.92
CA LYS A 459 14.47 15.83 21.45
C LYS A 459 15.22 14.51 21.56
N GLN A 460 14.56 13.45 22.03
CA GLN A 460 15.17 12.12 22.13
C GLN A 460 15.46 11.54 20.75
N GLY A 461 14.55 11.70 19.78
CA GLY A 461 14.76 11.24 18.42
C GLY A 461 15.98 11.90 17.77
N ALA A 462 16.12 13.21 17.92
CA ALA A 462 17.29 13.96 17.44
C ALA A 462 18.57 13.52 18.17
N SER A 463 18.50 13.35 19.50
CA SER A 463 19.65 12.93 20.31
C SER A 463 20.18 11.56 19.91
N GLU A 464 19.33 10.59 19.64
CA GLU A 464 19.73 9.25 19.18
C GLU A 464 20.42 9.26 17.81
N LEU A 465 20.22 10.32 17.03
CA LEU A 465 20.90 10.56 15.74
C LEU A 465 22.12 11.46 15.85
N GLY A 466 22.44 11.93 17.05
CA GLY A 466 23.55 12.87 17.28
C GLY A 466 23.27 14.30 16.77
N TRP A 467 21.99 14.68 16.63
CA TRP A 467 21.56 16.02 16.17
C TRP A 467 21.34 16.94 17.37
N PRO A 468 22.13 18.02 17.53
CA PRO A 468 22.15 18.80 18.77
C PRO A 468 20.96 19.75 18.94
N LEU A 469 20.17 20.03 17.90
CA LEU A 469 19.06 21.01 17.90
C LEU A 469 19.43 22.34 18.58
N VAL A 470 20.51 22.98 18.13
CA VAL A 470 21.11 24.17 18.76
C VAL A 470 20.10 25.31 18.89
N ASN A 471 19.33 25.60 17.86
CA ASN A 471 18.27 26.61 17.85
C ASN A 471 16.87 26.01 18.08
N GLY A 472 16.79 24.79 18.67
CA GLY A 472 15.54 24.09 18.89
C GLY A 472 14.98 23.46 17.61
N TYR A 473 13.65 23.41 17.54
CA TYR A 473 12.93 22.88 16.37
C TYR A 473 11.70 23.72 16.07
N ASN A 474 11.23 23.60 14.85
CA ASN A 474 9.95 24.14 14.40
C ASN A 474 9.14 23.05 13.67
N PHE A 475 8.04 23.42 13.02
CA PHE A 475 7.19 22.49 12.31
C PHE A 475 6.98 22.94 10.87
N VAL A 476 6.99 21.98 9.94
CA VAL A 476 6.77 22.24 8.51
C VAL A 476 5.66 21.33 7.95
N PRO A 477 4.86 21.85 7.01
CA PRO A 477 3.82 21.06 6.36
C PRO A 477 4.44 20.07 5.37
N THR A 478 3.94 18.85 5.38
CA THR A 478 4.36 17.78 4.47
C THR A 478 3.16 17.17 3.76
N GLU A 479 3.41 16.47 2.65
CA GLU A 479 2.39 15.75 1.89
C GLU A 479 2.94 14.44 1.35
N ARG A 480 2.05 13.45 1.17
CA ARG A 480 2.37 12.13 0.63
C ARG A 480 1.24 11.62 -0.25
N TYR A 481 1.60 11.03 -1.38
CA TYR A 481 0.66 10.34 -2.25
C TYR A 481 0.89 8.83 -2.18
N MET A 482 -0.17 8.08 -1.91
CA MET A 482 -0.17 6.62 -1.88
C MET A 482 -1.17 6.09 -2.89
N GLY A 483 -0.74 5.20 -3.79
CA GLY A 483 -1.62 4.64 -4.81
C GLY A 483 -2.73 3.77 -4.20
N ILE A 484 -3.92 3.88 -4.75
CA ILE A 484 -5.12 3.12 -4.36
C ILE A 484 -5.33 2.01 -5.38
N PHE A 485 -5.28 0.73 -4.94
CA PHE A 485 -5.30 -0.44 -5.80
C PHE A 485 -6.21 -1.57 -5.30
N HIS A 486 -6.69 -1.49 -4.05
CA HIS A 486 -7.57 -2.45 -3.42
C HIS A 486 -8.97 -1.86 -3.24
N GLU A 487 -9.90 -2.64 -2.69
CA GLU A 487 -11.30 -2.25 -2.57
C GLU A 487 -12.00 -2.06 -3.94
N VAL A 488 -11.68 -2.95 -4.89
CA VAL A 488 -12.27 -2.90 -6.23
C VAL A 488 -13.75 -3.19 -6.18
N SER A 489 -14.55 -2.20 -6.57
CA SER A 489 -16.01 -2.27 -6.57
C SER A 489 -16.54 -3.18 -7.69
N PRO A 490 -17.77 -3.70 -7.55
CA PRO A 490 -18.51 -4.29 -8.67
C PRO A 490 -18.58 -3.35 -9.88
N ASP A 491 -18.67 -3.89 -11.08
CA ASP A 491 -18.71 -3.14 -12.34
C ASP A 491 -19.90 -2.15 -12.41
N ASP A 492 -21.03 -2.51 -11.82
CA ASP A 492 -22.20 -1.63 -11.71
C ASP A 492 -21.94 -0.36 -10.87
N ASP A 493 -21.01 -0.42 -9.94
CA ASP A 493 -20.59 0.67 -9.05
C ASP A 493 -19.39 1.47 -9.58
N ALA A 494 -18.83 1.07 -10.74
CA ALA A 494 -17.75 1.81 -11.37
C ALA A 494 -18.20 3.21 -11.81
N LEU A 495 -17.26 4.17 -11.81
CA LEU A 495 -17.52 5.54 -12.25
C LEU A 495 -18.08 5.57 -13.69
N ARG A 496 -19.07 6.42 -13.87
CA ARG A 496 -19.75 6.64 -15.16
C ARG A 496 -19.22 7.91 -15.83
N CYS A 497 -19.54 8.08 -17.10
CA CYS A 497 -19.06 9.23 -17.88
C CYS A 497 -19.34 10.57 -17.20
N ASN A 498 -20.50 10.72 -16.57
CA ASN A 498 -20.92 11.99 -15.95
C ASN A 498 -20.23 12.28 -14.63
N ASP A 499 -19.58 11.30 -14.00
CA ASP A 499 -18.83 11.54 -12.77
C ASP A 499 -17.57 12.38 -13.03
N CYS A 500 -16.98 12.24 -14.21
CA CYS A 500 -15.80 13.02 -14.63
C CYS A 500 -16.16 14.14 -15.62
N HIS A 501 -17.21 13.98 -16.41
CA HIS A 501 -17.64 14.90 -17.45
C HIS A 501 -18.96 15.57 -17.07
N ASP A 502 -19.35 16.60 -17.83
CA ASP A 502 -20.61 17.33 -17.64
C ASP A 502 -20.79 17.98 -16.24
N GLY A 503 -19.67 18.33 -15.58
CA GLY A 503 -19.69 19.00 -14.29
C GLY A 503 -19.62 18.04 -13.09
N GLY A 504 -19.39 16.77 -13.32
CA GLY A 504 -19.19 15.77 -12.25
C GLY A 504 -17.98 16.02 -11.36
N ASN A 505 -17.05 16.87 -11.80
CA ASN A 505 -15.89 17.39 -11.07
C ASN A 505 -15.00 16.32 -10.39
N ARG A 506 -15.13 15.06 -10.82
CA ARG A 506 -14.32 13.96 -10.27
C ARG A 506 -12.83 14.14 -10.56
N LEU A 507 -12.51 14.62 -11.76
CA LEU A 507 -11.15 14.94 -12.20
C LEU A 507 -11.01 16.44 -12.36
N ASP A 508 -9.97 17.03 -11.77
CA ASP A 508 -9.54 18.38 -12.12
C ASP A 508 -8.70 18.32 -13.41
N PHE A 509 -9.38 18.43 -14.54
CA PHE A 509 -8.74 18.37 -15.84
C PHE A 509 -7.72 19.50 -16.05
N ALA A 510 -7.94 20.67 -15.46
CA ALA A 510 -7.01 21.78 -15.57
C ALA A 510 -5.71 21.52 -14.78
N ALA A 511 -5.83 20.99 -13.54
CA ALA A 511 -4.68 20.58 -12.75
C ALA A 511 -3.90 19.43 -13.39
N LEU A 512 -4.58 18.55 -14.12
CA LEU A 512 -3.98 17.48 -14.90
C LEU A 512 -3.36 17.98 -16.23
N GLY A 513 -3.50 19.27 -16.57
CA GLY A 513 -2.93 19.86 -17.79
C GLY A 513 -3.80 19.72 -19.04
N TYR A 514 -5.03 19.21 -18.91
CA TYR A 514 -5.95 19.13 -20.05
C TYR A 514 -6.63 20.46 -20.30
N THR A 515 -6.48 20.98 -21.50
CA THR A 515 -7.18 22.20 -21.93
C THR A 515 -7.88 21.94 -23.26
N PRO A 516 -9.13 22.41 -23.43
CA PRO A 516 -9.74 22.43 -24.75
C PRO A 516 -8.92 23.32 -25.69
N LYS A 517 -8.71 22.92 -26.91
CA LYS A 517 -8.14 23.78 -27.94
C LYS A 517 -9.11 24.94 -28.21
N ALA A 518 -8.60 26.15 -28.09
CA ALA A 518 -9.40 27.34 -28.45
C ALA A 518 -9.61 27.45 -29.96
N GLU A 519 -8.60 27.03 -30.72
CA GLU A 519 -8.56 27.19 -32.16
C GLU A 519 -8.04 25.91 -32.87
N ARG A 520 -8.46 25.75 -34.09
CA ARG A 520 -7.95 24.80 -35.05
C ARG A 520 -7.80 25.49 -36.41
N ASP A 521 -6.62 25.37 -37.00
CA ASP A 521 -6.30 25.98 -38.32
C ASP A 521 -6.59 27.50 -38.36
N GLY A 522 -6.27 28.22 -37.25
CA GLY A 522 -6.49 29.66 -37.14
C GLY A 522 -7.95 30.08 -37.05
N LYS A 523 -8.86 29.15 -36.73
CA LYS A 523 -10.30 29.40 -36.52
C LYS A 523 -10.75 28.88 -35.18
N PRO A 524 -11.75 29.51 -34.54
CA PRO A 524 -12.37 28.94 -33.36
C PRO A 524 -12.74 27.48 -33.58
N LEU A 525 -12.40 26.60 -32.59
CA LEU A 525 -12.41 25.15 -32.73
C LEU A 525 -13.67 24.59 -33.44
N CYS A 526 -14.83 24.99 -32.99
CA CYS A 526 -16.09 24.50 -33.56
C CYS A 526 -16.34 25.02 -34.96
N SER A 527 -15.92 26.24 -35.26
CA SER A 527 -16.13 26.86 -36.59
C SER A 527 -15.15 26.38 -37.65
N SER A 528 -14.06 25.70 -37.27
CA SER A 528 -13.18 25.02 -38.24
C SER A 528 -13.91 23.91 -39.01
N CYS A 529 -14.88 23.26 -38.40
CA CYS A 529 -15.68 22.19 -38.98
C CYS A 529 -17.17 22.58 -39.20
N HIS A 530 -17.70 23.52 -38.43
CA HIS A 530 -19.10 23.91 -38.44
C HIS A 530 -19.25 25.39 -38.80
N LYS A 531 -19.61 25.70 -40.02
CA LYS A 531 -19.96 27.06 -40.42
C LYS A 531 -21.15 27.57 -39.60
N ASP A 532 -21.00 28.68 -38.94
CA ASP A 532 -22.04 29.49 -38.26
C ASP A 532 -22.97 28.83 -37.20
N ARG A 533 -22.86 27.53 -36.92
CA ARG A 533 -23.75 26.83 -35.97
C ARG A 533 -23.16 26.60 -34.59
N ALA A 534 -21.94 27.04 -34.34
CA ALA A 534 -21.19 26.72 -33.10
C ALA A 534 -21.56 27.57 -31.88
N ARG A 535 -22.65 28.33 -31.91
CA ARG A 535 -22.99 29.30 -30.83
C ARG A 535 -23.69 28.72 -29.61
N LYS A 536 -24.13 27.46 -29.62
CA LYS A 536 -24.76 26.85 -28.45
C LYS A 536 -23.75 25.92 -27.75
N ARG A 537 -23.43 26.23 -26.49
CA ARG A 537 -22.75 25.28 -25.61
C ARG A 537 -23.52 23.97 -25.60
N SER A 538 -23.02 22.99 -26.31
CA SER A 538 -23.53 21.62 -26.21
C SER A 538 -22.93 20.96 -24.98
N LEU A 539 -23.74 20.20 -24.26
CA LEU A 539 -23.30 19.38 -23.15
C LEU A 539 -22.21 18.41 -23.65
N PHE A 540 -21.21 18.14 -22.82
CA PHE A 540 -20.11 17.22 -23.10
C PHE A 540 -20.58 15.93 -23.79
N TYR A 541 -21.58 15.29 -23.20
CA TYR A 541 -22.14 14.03 -23.72
C TYR A 541 -22.58 14.15 -25.20
N LYS A 542 -23.30 15.22 -25.57
CA LYS A 542 -23.79 15.40 -26.95
C LYS A 542 -22.65 15.61 -27.95
N VAL A 543 -21.63 16.39 -27.58
CA VAL A 543 -20.46 16.62 -28.41
C VAL A 543 -19.69 15.31 -28.61
N HIS A 544 -19.40 14.60 -27.54
CA HIS A 544 -18.63 13.35 -27.62
C HIS A 544 -19.41 12.21 -28.25
N ALA A 545 -20.72 12.08 -28.02
CA ALA A 545 -21.55 11.10 -28.69
C ALA A 545 -21.56 11.30 -30.22
N THR A 546 -21.61 12.54 -30.68
CA THR A 546 -21.62 12.83 -32.12
C THR A 546 -20.24 12.71 -32.73
N HIS A 547 -19.19 13.23 -32.08
CA HIS A 547 -17.87 13.32 -32.69
C HIS A 547 -17.02 12.08 -32.43
N VAL A 548 -16.95 11.60 -31.21
CA VAL A 548 -16.12 10.45 -30.86
C VAL A 548 -16.84 9.15 -31.19
N LYS A 549 -18.09 8.96 -30.74
CA LYS A 549 -18.81 7.71 -30.95
C LYS A 549 -19.27 7.51 -32.38
N ALA A 550 -19.98 8.52 -32.96
CA ALA A 550 -20.61 8.36 -34.28
C ALA A 550 -19.66 8.63 -35.42
N ARG A 551 -18.66 9.49 -35.24
CA ARG A 551 -17.72 9.91 -36.33
C ARG A 551 -16.27 9.52 -36.09
N ASN A 552 -15.99 8.88 -34.98
CA ASN A 552 -14.65 8.41 -34.60
C ASN A 552 -13.54 9.48 -34.71
N ILE A 553 -13.86 10.73 -34.35
CA ILE A 553 -12.88 11.82 -34.32
C ILE A 553 -11.95 11.59 -33.14
N GLU A 554 -10.65 11.69 -33.36
CA GLU A 554 -9.64 11.51 -32.33
C GLU A 554 -9.65 12.65 -31.30
N CYS A 555 -9.35 12.32 -30.03
CA CYS A 555 -9.37 13.30 -28.95
C CYS A 555 -8.43 14.48 -29.20
N SER A 556 -7.28 14.23 -29.81
CA SER A 556 -6.26 15.24 -30.15
C SER A 556 -6.75 16.30 -31.15
N GLU A 557 -7.83 16.03 -31.87
CA GLU A 557 -8.43 17.02 -32.75
C GLU A 557 -9.06 18.21 -32.01
N CYS A 558 -9.55 17.94 -30.79
CA CYS A 558 -10.25 18.93 -29.95
C CYS A 558 -9.53 19.26 -28.66
N HIS A 559 -8.65 18.39 -28.18
CA HIS A 559 -7.92 18.56 -26.94
C HIS A 559 -6.42 18.67 -27.18
N SER A 560 -5.76 19.54 -26.44
CA SER A 560 -4.31 19.55 -26.31
C SER A 560 -3.90 18.57 -25.21
N PHE A 561 -2.91 17.73 -25.50
CA PHE A 561 -2.27 16.85 -24.51
C PHE A 561 -0.90 17.40 -24.05
N THR A 562 -0.64 18.67 -24.32
CA THR A 562 0.53 19.39 -23.80
C THR A 562 0.12 20.17 -22.56
N ALA A 563 1.01 20.24 -21.58
CA ALA A 563 0.81 21.09 -20.41
C ALA A 563 0.57 22.54 -20.86
N ALA A 564 -0.40 23.20 -20.23
CA ALA A 564 -0.55 24.63 -20.42
C ALA A 564 0.75 25.31 -19.95
N THR A 565 1.43 26.00 -20.86
CA THR A 565 2.53 26.89 -20.46
C THR A 565 1.93 27.94 -19.54
N ARG A 566 2.29 27.88 -18.25
CA ARG A 566 1.96 28.94 -17.32
C ARG A 566 2.75 30.17 -17.73
N ASN A 567 2.08 31.18 -18.29
CA ASN A 567 2.60 32.54 -18.37
C ASN A 567 2.61 33.17 -16.98
#